data_0616cdb3da3da712fafb1191c0b36d11
#
_entry.id   0616cdb3da3da712fafb1191c0b36d11
#
_cell.length_a   1.000
_cell.length_b   1.000
_cell.length_c   1.000
_cell.angle_alpha   90.00
_cell.angle_beta   90.00
_cell.angle_gamma   90.00
#
_symmetry.space_group_name_H-M   'P 1'
#
loop_
_entity.id
_entity.type
_entity.pdbx_description
1 polymer ?
#
loop_
_entity_poly.entity_id
_entity_poly.type
_entity_poly.pdbx_seq_one_letter_code
_entity_poly.pdbx_strand_id
1 'polypeptide(L)'
;KGYDISSLEKGQTALLVGGGIGVPPLYELAKQFRNVGINTIHILGFNNKKDVFYEERFAELGTTYVATADGSYGESGFVTNVIEDKKIKYDKYYSCGPLAMLKALTDMDKEKIGYISLEERMACGVGACYACVCEKQDGSISRVCYDGPVYDSKEIAL
;
A
#
# COMPACT_ATOMS: atom_id res chain seq x y z
N LYS A 1 0.71 -13.37 -5.38
CA LYS A 1 1.75 -12.81 -6.28
C LYS A 1 2.18 -11.46 -5.74
N GLY A 2 3.47 -11.13 -5.87
CA GLY A 2 4.02 -9.87 -5.35
C GLY A 2 3.67 -8.65 -6.22
N TYR A 3 4.15 -7.48 -5.79
CA TYR A 3 4.02 -6.26 -6.58
C TYR A 3 4.80 -6.33 -7.89
N ASP A 4 4.20 -5.82 -8.96
CA ASP A 4 4.87 -5.70 -10.25
C ASP A 4 5.75 -4.45 -10.27
N ILE A 5 7.07 -4.65 -10.21
CA ILE A 5 8.06 -3.58 -10.28
C ILE A 5 8.36 -3.12 -11.70
N SER A 6 7.96 -3.90 -12.71
CA SER A 6 8.19 -3.57 -14.13
C SER A 6 7.17 -2.58 -14.69
N SER A 7 6.15 -2.26 -13.92
CA SER A 7 5.05 -1.39 -14.34
C SER A 7 5.38 0.11 -14.36
N LEU A 8 6.56 0.48 -13.87
CA LEU A 8 7.11 1.85 -13.88
C LEU A 8 8.43 1.91 -14.64
N GLU A 9 8.69 3.04 -15.26
CA GLU A 9 9.93 3.33 -15.96
C GLU A 9 10.90 4.15 -15.08
N LYS A 10 12.19 4.07 -15.40
CA LYS A 10 13.23 4.85 -14.72
C LYS A 10 12.89 6.35 -14.71
N GLY A 11 12.99 6.96 -13.54
CA GLY A 11 12.67 8.38 -13.33
C GLY A 11 11.21 8.65 -12.94
N GLN A 12 10.31 7.70 -13.11
CA GLN A 12 8.96 7.80 -12.57
C GLN A 12 8.94 7.67 -11.05
N THR A 13 7.82 8.03 -10.44
CA THR A 13 7.66 8.06 -8.98
C THR A 13 6.59 7.06 -8.53
N ALA A 14 7.00 6.16 -7.64
CA ALA A 14 6.12 5.25 -6.91
C ALA A 14 5.75 5.86 -5.56
N LEU A 15 4.45 5.91 -5.25
CA LEU A 15 3.96 6.22 -3.91
C LEU A 15 3.72 4.92 -3.15
N LEU A 16 4.41 4.72 -2.04
CA LEU A 16 4.25 3.56 -1.15
C LEU A 16 3.47 3.98 0.09
N VAL A 17 2.31 3.38 0.31
CA VAL A 17 1.42 3.72 1.43
C VAL A 17 1.23 2.49 2.31
N GLY A 18 1.81 2.53 3.50
CA GLY A 18 1.74 1.45 4.48
C GLY A 18 0.92 1.82 5.70
N GLY A 19 0.10 0.89 6.20
CA GLY A 19 -0.65 1.05 7.46
C GLY A 19 -0.28 -0.03 8.48
N GLY A 20 0.22 0.36 9.65
CA GLY A 20 0.58 -0.55 10.72
C GLY A 20 1.50 -1.69 10.25
N ILE A 21 1.07 -2.94 10.41
CA ILE A 21 1.85 -4.12 9.98
C ILE A 21 2.01 -4.26 8.45
N GLY A 22 1.29 -3.46 7.65
CA GLY A 22 1.48 -3.38 6.21
C GLY A 22 2.73 -2.60 5.78
N VAL A 23 3.42 -1.94 6.70
CA VAL A 23 4.65 -1.15 6.42
C VAL A 23 5.84 -2.03 6.01
N PRO A 24 6.19 -3.14 6.70
CA PRO A 24 7.37 -3.95 6.38
C PRO A 24 7.43 -4.50 4.94
N PRO A 25 6.35 -5.03 4.34
CA PRO A 25 6.38 -5.51 2.95
C PRO A 25 6.79 -4.42 1.95
N LEU A 26 6.39 -3.18 2.19
CA LEU A 26 6.72 -2.05 1.32
C LEU A 26 8.17 -1.60 1.43
N TYR A 27 8.86 -1.92 2.52
CA TYR A 27 10.28 -1.58 2.67
C TYR A 27 11.14 -2.34 1.65
N GLU A 28 10.89 -3.63 1.45
CA GLU A 28 11.60 -4.40 0.43
C GLU A 28 11.25 -3.89 -0.98
N LEU A 29 10.01 -3.55 -1.23
CA LEU A 29 9.57 -2.96 -2.49
C LEU A 29 10.28 -1.62 -2.76
N ALA A 30 10.43 -0.76 -1.75
CA ALA A 30 11.16 0.52 -1.87
C ALA A 30 12.62 0.31 -2.28
N LYS A 31 13.30 -0.69 -1.70
CA LYS A 31 14.67 -1.04 -2.09
C LYS A 31 14.77 -1.49 -3.55
N GLN A 32 13.82 -2.34 -3.98
CA GLN A 32 13.78 -2.83 -5.36
C GLN A 32 13.57 -1.68 -6.34
N PHE A 33 12.64 -0.78 -6.07
CA PHE A 33 12.42 0.41 -6.90
C PHE A 33 13.66 1.29 -6.99
N ARG A 34 14.32 1.57 -5.86
CA ARG A 34 15.57 2.33 -5.84
C ARG A 34 16.66 1.69 -6.70
N ASN A 35 16.81 0.38 -6.64
CA ASN A 35 17.81 -0.36 -7.42
C ASN A 35 17.61 -0.26 -8.93
N VAL A 36 16.37 -0.10 -9.39
CA VAL A 36 16.06 0.07 -10.82
C VAL A 36 15.88 1.54 -11.24
N GLY A 37 16.14 2.48 -10.33
CA GLY A 37 16.16 3.92 -10.63
C GLY A 37 14.78 4.58 -10.65
N ILE A 38 13.81 4.00 -9.95
CA ILE A 38 12.47 4.58 -9.72
C ILE A 38 12.52 5.39 -8.42
N ASN A 39 11.97 6.61 -8.47
CA ASN A 39 11.84 7.45 -7.28
C ASN A 39 10.73 6.91 -6.37
N THR A 40 10.94 6.98 -5.06
CA THR A 40 9.93 6.54 -4.10
C THR A 40 9.57 7.63 -3.11
N ILE A 41 8.27 7.75 -2.84
CA ILE A 41 7.72 8.56 -1.75
C ILE A 41 6.96 7.59 -0.85
N HIS A 42 7.14 7.72 0.45
CA HIS A 42 6.57 6.80 1.43
C HIS A 42 5.64 7.54 2.39
N ILE A 43 4.49 6.95 2.66
CA ILE A 43 3.56 7.42 3.71
C ILE A 43 3.28 6.24 4.62
N LEU A 44 3.66 6.37 5.88
CA LEU A 44 3.56 5.34 6.90
C LEU A 44 2.48 5.76 7.91
N GLY A 45 1.35 5.06 7.91
CA GLY A 45 0.21 5.35 8.78
C GLY A 45 0.20 4.46 10.02
N PHE A 46 -0.03 5.08 11.18
CA PHE A 46 -0.12 4.40 12.47
C PHE A 46 -1.25 4.99 13.32
N ASN A 47 -1.66 4.31 14.37
CA ASN A 47 -2.66 4.84 15.29
C ASN A 47 -2.09 5.97 16.15
N ASN A 48 -0.87 5.80 16.65
CA ASN A 48 -0.21 6.72 17.58
C ASN A 48 1.33 6.59 17.47
N LYS A 49 2.04 7.50 18.16
CA LYS A 49 3.51 7.54 18.17
C LYS A 49 4.18 6.23 18.63
N LYS A 50 3.58 5.50 19.56
CA LYS A 50 4.19 4.27 20.11
C LYS A 50 4.22 3.14 19.09
N ASP A 51 3.34 3.19 18.10
CA ASP A 51 3.24 2.19 17.05
C ASP A 51 4.18 2.48 15.88
N VAL A 52 4.84 3.65 15.84
CA VAL A 52 5.71 4.06 14.72
C VAL A 52 6.99 3.23 14.70
N PHE A 53 7.28 2.65 13.55
CA PHE A 53 8.51 1.92 13.26
C PHE A 53 8.92 2.06 11.79
N TYR A 54 10.16 1.75 11.46
CA TYR A 54 10.75 1.80 10.13
C TYR A 54 10.90 3.20 9.49
N GLU A 55 10.51 4.28 10.12
CA GLU A 55 10.60 5.63 9.56
C GLU A 55 12.01 5.96 9.04
N GLU A 56 13.03 5.80 9.88
CA GLU A 56 14.43 6.09 9.51
C GLU A 56 14.90 5.25 8.32
N ARG A 57 14.52 3.96 8.30
CA ARG A 57 14.88 3.05 7.22
C ARG A 57 14.27 3.47 5.87
N PHE A 58 13.02 3.92 5.87
CA PHE A 58 12.39 4.44 4.66
C PHE A 58 12.98 5.79 4.25
N ALA A 59 13.33 6.65 5.19
CA ALA A 59 13.94 7.95 4.93
C ALA A 59 15.29 7.83 4.20
N GLU A 60 16.04 6.74 4.39
CA GLU A 60 17.25 6.43 3.63
C GLU A 60 16.98 6.10 2.15
N LEU A 61 15.76 5.68 1.81
CA LEU A 61 15.38 5.25 0.47
C LEU A 61 14.69 6.33 -0.34
N GLY A 62 14.01 7.28 0.31
CA GLY A 62 13.28 8.34 -0.36
C GLY A 62 12.53 9.24 0.63
N THR A 63 11.77 10.18 0.09
CA THR A 63 10.95 11.09 0.90
C THR A 63 9.92 10.31 1.71
N THR A 64 9.91 10.47 3.02
CA THR A 64 9.09 9.69 3.94
C THR A 64 8.28 10.60 4.86
N TYR A 65 6.99 10.34 4.96
CA TYR A 65 6.06 10.97 5.89
C TYR A 65 5.47 9.91 6.81
N VAL A 66 5.28 10.28 8.07
CA VAL A 66 4.55 9.47 9.05
C VAL A 66 3.26 10.19 9.39
N ALA A 67 2.14 9.48 9.35
CA ALA A 67 0.84 9.95 9.79
C ALA A 67 0.42 9.17 11.04
N THR A 68 -0.09 9.87 12.07
CA THR A 68 -0.73 9.23 13.22
C THR A 68 -2.17 9.69 13.36
N ALA A 69 -3.07 8.72 13.52
CA ALA A 69 -4.51 9.00 13.60
C ALA A 69 -4.86 9.92 14.77
N ASP A 70 -4.15 9.81 15.89
CA ASP A 70 -4.33 10.64 17.08
C ASP A 70 -3.52 11.96 17.05
N GLY A 71 -2.71 12.19 16.01
CA GLY A 71 -1.87 13.37 15.87
C GLY A 71 -0.68 13.45 16.83
N SER A 72 -0.34 12.34 17.51
CA SER A 72 0.73 12.34 18.53
C SER A 72 2.15 12.39 17.95
N TYR A 73 2.30 12.14 16.63
CA TYR A 73 3.59 12.20 15.95
C TYR A 73 3.42 12.39 14.43
N GLY A 74 4.36 13.10 13.81
CA GLY A 74 4.34 13.34 12.36
C GLY A 74 3.15 14.19 11.92
N GLU A 75 2.54 13.82 10.81
CA GLU A 75 1.33 14.45 10.29
C GLU A 75 0.10 13.91 11.04
N SER A 76 -0.82 14.81 11.40
CA SER A 76 -2.05 14.41 12.09
C SER A 76 -3.09 13.89 11.12
N GLY A 77 -3.69 12.74 11.42
CA GLY A 77 -4.76 12.15 10.64
C GLY A 77 -4.34 10.92 9.84
N PHE A 78 -4.96 10.74 8.68
CA PHE A 78 -4.79 9.54 7.86
C PHE A 78 -3.82 9.78 6.69
N VAL A 79 -3.35 8.69 6.09
CA VAL A 79 -2.41 8.72 4.96
C VAL A 79 -2.95 9.52 3.76
N THR A 80 -4.27 9.49 3.52
CA THR A 80 -4.93 10.26 2.47
C THR A 80 -4.83 11.77 2.70
N ASN A 81 -4.96 12.22 3.96
CA ASN A 81 -4.79 13.64 4.30
C ASN A 81 -3.37 14.11 3.94
N VAL A 82 -2.34 13.30 4.21
CA VAL A 82 -0.95 13.64 3.86
C VAL A 82 -0.78 13.81 2.35
N ILE A 83 -1.39 12.92 1.55
CA ILE A 83 -1.31 13.00 0.08
C ILE A 83 -1.91 14.31 -0.42
N GLU A 84 -3.09 14.68 0.09
CA GLU A 84 -3.80 15.90 -0.30
C GLU A 84 -3.09 17.17 0.18
N ASP A 85 -2.75 17.24 1.46
CA ASP A 85 -2.15 18.42 2.09
C ASP A 85 -0.76 18.74 1.52
N LYS A 86 0.05 17.72 1.27
CA LYS A 86 1.38 17.86 0.66
C LYS A 86 1.32 17.93 -0.87
N LYS A 87 0.15 17.75 -1.49
CA LYS A 87 -0.05 17.72 -2.95
C LYS A 87 0.94 16.78 -3.64
N ILE A 88 1.07 15.57 -3.08
CA ILE A 88 2.05 14.59 -3.52
C ILE A 88 1.73 14.14 -4.94
N LYS A 89 2.73 14.25 -5.82
CA LYS A 89 2.65 13.79 -7.22
C LYS A 89 3.34 12.45 -7.34
N TYR A 90 2.70 11.51 -7.99
CA TYR A 90 3.19 10.16 -8.24
C TYR A 90 2.57 9.58 -9.51
N ASP A 91 3.20 8.58 -10.08
CA ASP A 91 2.71 7.89 -11.29
C ASP A 91 1.83 6.70 -10.93
N LYS A 92 2.24 5.90 -9.96
CA LYS A 92 1.47 4.76 -9.42
C LYS A 92 1.61 4.68 -7.92
N TYR A 93 0.62 4.08 -7.25
CA TYR A 93 0.71 3.79 -5.83
C TYR A 93 0.74 2.29 -5.53
N TYR A 94 1.37 1.94 -4.42
CA TYR A 94 1.53 0.58 -3.90
C TYR A 94 1.17 0.61 -2.42
N SER A 95 0.22 -0.20 -2.01
CA SER A 95 -0.30 -0.08 -0.65
C SER A 95 -0.50 -1.43 0.02
N CYS A 96 -0.24 -1.45 1.33
CA CYS A 96 -0.50 -2.57 2.23
C CYS A 96 -0.94 -2.05 3.59
N GLY A 97 -2.03 -2.57 4.14
CA GLY A 97 -2.56 -2.16 5.44
C GLY A 97 -4.04 -2.44 5.62
N PRO A 98 -4.68 -1.81 6.60
CA PRO A 98 -6.09 -2.03 6.89
C PRO A 98 -7.01 -1.76 5.70
N LEU A 99 -8.06 -2.57 5.53
CA LEU A 99 -9.00 -2.47 4.42
C LEU A 99 -9.61 -1.07 4.26
N ALA A 100 -9.94 -0.41 5.38
CA ALA A 100 -10.47 0.95 5.35
C ALA A 100 -9.48 1.96 4.74
N MET A 101 -8.17 1.80 4.99
CA MET A 101 -7.12 2.62 4.39
C MET A 101 -7.00 2.34 2.88
N LEU A 102 -6.99 1.06 2.48
CA LEU A 102 -6.92 0.67 1.07
C LEU A 102 -8.10 1.22 0.29
N LYS A 103 -9.31 1.11 0.86
CA LYS A 103 -10.53 1.67 0.28
C LYS A 103 -10.46 3.19 0.12
N ALA A 104 -10.10 3.91 1.17
CA ALA A 104 -9.97 5.37 1.13
C ALA A 104 -8.96 5.83 0.07
N LEU A 105 -7.82 5.12 -0.05
CA LEU A 105 -6.80 5.41 -1.05
C LEU A 105 -7.30 5.15 -2.47
N THR A 106 -8.01 4.04 -2.70
CA THR A 106 -8.59 3.69 -4.01
C THR A 106 -9.70 4.68 -4.41
N ASP A 107 -10.53 5.09 -3.47
CA ASP A 107 -11.61 6.07 -3.71
C ASP A 107 -11.08 7.48 -4.00
N MET A 108 -9.94 7.85 -3.41
CA MET A 108 -9.31 9.17 -3.60
C MET A 108 -8.81 9.37 -5.02
N ASP A 109 -8.24 8.36 -5.66
CA ASP A 109 -7.65 8.48 -6.99
C ASP A 109 -8.07 7.32 -7.91
N LYS A 110 -9.32 7.41 -8.39
CA LYS A 110 -9.92 6.39 -9.27
C LYS A 110 -9.31 6.34 -10.67
N GLU A 111 -8.61 7.37 -11.07
CA GLU A 111 -8.01 7.43 -12.41
C GLU A 111 -6.65 6.74 -12.47
N LYS A 112 -5.88 6.81 -11.40
CA LYS A 112 -4.57 6.17 -11.35
C LYS A 112 -4.63 4.67 -11.10
N ILE A 113 -3.64 3.99 -11.63
CA ILE A 113 -3.43 2.57 -11.36
C ILE A 113 -2.70 2.45 -10.02
N GLY A 114 -3.26 1.68 -9.12
CA GLY A 114 -2.64 1.31 -7.85
C GLY A 114 -2.59 -0.19 -7.67
N TYR A 115 -1.65 -0.64 -6.88
CA TYR A 115 -1.54 -2.03 -6.44
C TYR A 115 -1.75 -2.11 -4.94
N ILE A 116 -2.70 -2.93 -4.53
CA ILE A 116 -3.07 -3.13 -3.12
C ILE A 116 -2.80 -4.56 -2.70
N SER A 117 -2.23 -4.74 -1.51
CA SER A 117 -2.07 -6.05 -0.89
C SER A 117 -3.20 -6.28 0.10
N LEU A 118 -4.00 -7.30 -0.16
CA LEU A 118 -5.09 -7.70 0.72
C LEU A 118 -4.62 -8.71 1.76
N GLU A 119 -5.22 -8.64 2.94
CA GLU A 119 -5.08 -9.61 4.02
C GLU A 119 -6.42 -10.26 4.31
N GLU A 120 -6.43 -11.58 4.43
CA GLU A 120 -7.60 -12.35 4.78
C GLU A 120 -7.26 -13.49 5.75
N ARG A 121 -8.26 -13.97 6.46
CA ARG A 121 -8.11 -15.16 7.29
C ARG A 121 -7.89 -16.38 6.42
N MET A 122 -6.75 -17.03 6.58
CA MET A 122 -6.35 -18.18 5.79
C MET A 122 -6.49 -19.46 6.61
N ALA A 123 -7.14 -20.47 6.02
CA ALA A 123 -7.17 -21.83 6.57
C ALA A 123 -6.12 -22.71 5.88
N CYS A 124 -6.28 -23.02 4.57
CA CYS A 124 -5.36 -23.93 3.87
C CYS A 124 -4.11 -23.26 3.31
N GLY A 125 -4.15 -21.98 2.97
CA GLY A 125 -3.03 -21.25 2.35
C GLY A 125 -2.67 -21.67 0.91
N VAL A 126 -3.39 -22.63 0.32
CA VAL A 126 -3.10 -23.24 -0.99
C VAL A 126 -4.26 -23.11 -2.00
N GLY A 127 -5.27 -22.32 -1.67
CA GLY A 127 -6.40 -22.05 -2.57
C GLY A 127 -7.50 -23.12 -2.60
N ALA A 128 -7.45 -24.14 -1.75
CA ALA A 128 -8.39 -25.25 -1.79
C ALA A 128 -9.70 -25.03 -1.00
N CYS A 129 -9.65 -24.30 0.12
CA CYS A 129 -10.77 -24.21 1.06
C CYS A 129 -11.70 -22.99 0.86
N TYR A 130 -11.32 -22.06 0.02
CA TYR A 130 -12.08 -20.82 -0.25
C TYR A 130 -12.38 -19.95 1.00
N ALA A 131 -11.58 -20.06 2.06
CA ALA A 131 -11.77 -19.26 3.29
C ALA A 131 -11.31 -17.81 3.14
N CYS A 132 -10.33 -17.55 2.24
CA CYS A 132 -9.71 -16.23 2.04
C CYS A 132 -10.19 -15.55 0.73
N VAL A 133 -11.47 -15.67 0.39
CA VAL A 133 -12.01 -15.07 -0.84
C VAL A 133 -12.25 -13.58 -0.68
N CYS A 134 -11.96 -12.85 -1.75
CA CYS A 134 -12.39 -11.46 -1.95
C CYS A 134 -13.20 -11.36 -3.24
N GLU A 135 -14.05 -10.35 -3.32
CA GLU A 135 -14.89 -10.09 -4.49
C GLU A 135 -14.16 -9.16 -5.47
N LYS A 136 -14.30 -9.43 -6.75
CA LYS A 136 -13.83 -8.56 -7.83
C LYS A 136 -14.94 -7.65 -8.33
N GLN A 137 -14.56 -6.59 -9.02
CA GLN A 137 -15.51 -5.62 -9.62
C GLN A 137 -16.47 -6.25 -10.64
N ASP A 138 -16.08 -7.35 -11.27
CA ASP A 138 -16.91 -8.10 -12.21
C ASP A 138 -17.85 -9.12 -11.55
N GLY A 139 -17.90 -9.16 -10.21
CA GLY A 139 -18.69 -10.09 -9.43
C GLY A 139 -18.08 -11.48 -9.28
N SER A 140 -16.91 -11.75 -9.87
CA SER A 140 -16.18 -12.99 -9.63
C SER A 140 -15.46 -12.95 -8.28
N ILE A 141 -14.99 -14.11 -7.83
CA ILE A 141 -14.24 -14.23 -6.57
C ILE A 141 -12.77 -14.57 -6.85
N SER A 142 -11.90 -14.10 -5.96
CA SER A 142 -10.47 -14.40 -5.97
C SER A 142 -10.02 -14.89 -4.59
N ARG A 143 -9.02 -15.74 -4.53
CA ARG A 143 -8.47 -16.31 -3.29
C ARG A 143 -7.18 -15.60 -2.94
N VAL A 144 -7.17 -14.83 -1.88
CA VAL A 144 -6.01 -14.02 -1.48
C VAL A 144 -4.74 -14.85 -1.33
N CYS A 145 -4.82 -16.08 -0.79
CA CYS A 145 -3.66 -16.95 -0.60
C CYS A 145 -3.08 -17.55 -1.90
N TYR A 146 -3.87 -17.64 -2.98
CA TYR A 146 -3.46 -18.32 -4.21
C TYR A 146 -3.34 -17.38 -5.41
N ASP A 147 -4.37 -16.55 -5.62
CA ASP A 147 -4.46 -15.62 -6.74
C ASP A 147 -3.77 -14.27 -6.42
N GLY A 148 -3.80 -13.83 -5.13
CA GLY A 148 -3.17 -12.62 -4.60
C GLY A 148 -1.81 -12.88 -3.93
N PRO A 149 -1.46 -12.13 -2.89
CA PRO A 149 -2.27 -11.12 -2.17
C PRO A 149 -2.35 -9.75 -2.86
N VAL A 150 -1.52 -9.48 -3.86
CA VAL A 150 -1.47 -8.19 -4.54
C VAL A 150 -2.37 -8.18 -5.76
N TYR A 151 -3.17 -7.13 -5.86
CA TYR A 151 -4.14 -6.91 -6.94
C TYR A 151 -4.04 -5.48 -7.48
N ASP A 152 -4.47 -5.27 -8.72
CA ASP A 152 -4.81 -3.94 -9.22
C ASP A 152 -6.00 -3.40 -8.40
N SER A 153 -5.89 -2.16 -7.95
CA SER A 153 -6.94 -1.52 -7.13
C SER A 153 -8.29 -1.41 -7.83
N LYS A 154 -8.30 -1.42 -9.17
CA LYS A 154 -9.50 -1.38 -9.99
C LYS A 154 -10.14 -2.76 -10.18
N GLU A 155 -9.43 -3.82 -9.84
CA GLU A 155 -9.92 -5.20 -10.01
C GLU A 155 -10.78 -5.65 -8.82
N ILE A 156 -10.54 -5.12 -7.63
CA ILE A 156 -11.15 -5.58 -6.37
C ILE A 156 -12.30 -4.66 -5.93
N ALA A 157 -13.40 -5.26 -5.51
CA ALA A 157 -14.51 -4.57 -4.83
C ALA A 157 -14.15 -4.38 -3.34
N LEU A 158 -13.80 -3.15 -2.93
CA LEU A 158 -13.42 -2.76 -1.56
C LEU A 158 -14.60 -2.14 -0.81
#